data_336f374a149c074edfe2df5db3680656
#
_entry.id   336f374a149c074edfe2df5db3680656
#
_cell.length_a   1.000
_cell.length_b   1.000
_cell.length_c   1.000
_cell.angle_alpha   90.00
_cell.angle_beta   90.00
_cell.angle_gamma   90.00
#
_symmetry.space_group_name_H-M   'P 1'
#
loop_
_entity.id
_entity.type
_entity.pdbx_description
1 polymer ?
#
loop_
_entity_poly.entity_id
_entity_poly.type
_entity_poly.pdbx_seq_one_letter_code
_entity_poly.pdbx_strand_id
1 'polypeptide(L)'
;MPDSDFWSRHVFVLFSSDAPYRGVHTDMVERLRKEGFPPVAARALRADPELIDDLYADLIAGQWQTWRYRLVDAVLALGPAMALICRYEGDAGPGPGGGAHDVLALRKGYQHPEQAEHGTLRRDFGAVNSIVGLMHSSDGPAESEREAAVFGLTAADAAADPQAAAAEIDYLCQVITPHTPEHRDFDQVLAAVRTRVVAALWEDLPAAVRQRVRDRFPETARLGDVGAGAELSALLAGHAPEPLLPFLACEFEPPAADGMRMSVAEQALRTAGVVLDAWERVVLESSLHFQPLRASRQAVR
;
A
#
# COMPACT_ATOMS: atom_id res chain seq x y z
N MET A 1 -7.66 -36.02 -0.08
CA MET A 1 -7.49 -35.91 1.37
C MET A 1 -6.05 -35.75 1.88
N PRO A 2 -4.97 -35.76 1.03
CA PRO A 2 -3.62 -35.36 1.51
C PRO A 2 -3.42 -33.83 1.60
N ASP A 3 -4.21 -33.03 0.88
CA ASP A 3 -3.94 -31.59 0.75
C ASP A 3 -4.38 -30.73 1.94
N SER A 4 -5.39 -31.17 2.72
CA SER A 4 -5.82 -30.42 3.91
C SER A 4 -4.76 -30.38 5.03
N ASP A 5 -3.89 -31.39 5.10
CA ASP A 5 -2.78 -31.44 6.07
C ASP A 5 -1.64 -30.51 5.63
N PHE A 6 -1.40 -30.39 4.32
CA PHE A 6 -0.41 -29.46 3.77
C PHE A 6 -0.77 -28.01 4.12
N TRP A 7 -1.99 -27.56 3.79
CA TRP A 7 -2.42 -26.17 3.99
C TRP A 7 -2.64 -25.80 5.46
N SER A 8 -2.72 -26.79 6.38
CA SER A 8 -2.75 -26.50 7.82
C SER A 8 -1.45 -25.82 8.33
N ARG A 9 -0.34 -26.04 7.63
CA ARG A 9 0.99 -25.49 7.94
C ARG A 9 1.56 -24.59 6.85
N HIS A 10 0.86 -24.43 5.74
CA HIS A 10 1.28 -23.56 4.63
C HIS A 10 0.25 -22.48 4.41
N VAL A 11 0.70 -21.25 4.30
CA VAL A 11 -0.13 -20.07 4.12
C VAL A 11 0.18 -19.45 2.76
N PHE A 12 -0.86 -19.16 1.98
CA PHE A 12 -0.70 -18.34 0.80
C PHE A 12 -0.50 -16.88 1.21
N VAL A 13 0.48 -16.23 0.59
CA VAL A 13 0.81 -14.82 0.77
C VAL A 13 0.95 -14.17 -0.60
N LEU A 14 0.32 -13.01 -0.77
CA LEU A 14 0.49 -12.17 -1.94
C LEU A 14 1.15 -10.85 -1.52
N PHE A 15 2.33 -10.56 -2.01
CA PHE A 15 2.85 -9.20 -2.01
C PHE A 15 2.23 -8.47 -3.20
N SER A 16 1.36 -7.50 -2.92
CA SER A 16 0.78 -6.64 -3.94
C SER A 16 1.86 -5.76 -4.57
N SER A 17 1.57 -5.22 -5.75
CA SER A 17 2.60 -4.55 -6.58
C SER A 17 3.27 -3.35 -5.91
N ASP A 18 2.65 -2.75 -4.90
CA ASP A 18 3.25 -1.68 -4.10
C ASP A 18 4.49 -2.14 -3.31
N ALA A 19 4.56 -3.40 -2.87
CA ALA A 19 5.72 -3.92 -2.16
C ALA A 19 6.96 -4.06 -3.08
N PRO A 20 6.89 -4.71 -4.26
CA PRO A 20 7.99 -4.67 -5.22
C PRO A 20 8.28 -3.26 -5.75
N TYR A 21 7.26 -2.46 -6.06
CA TYR A 21 7.42 -1.10 -6.57
C TYR A 21 8.25 -0.22 -5.62
N ARG A 22 8.08 -0.42 -4.32
CA ARG A 22 8.86 0.24 -3.26
C ARG A 22 10.16 -0.47 -2.92
N GLY A 23 10.44 -1.63 -3.49
CA GLY A 23 11.64 -2.43 -3.20
C GLY A 23 11.65 -3.05 -1.81
N VAL A 24 10.54 -3.02 -1.05
CA VAL A 24 10.50 -3.54 0.33
C VAL A 24 10.24 -5.06 0.41
N HIS A 25 9.82 -5.69 -0.68
CA HIS A 25 9.45 -7.11 -0.74
C HIS A 25 10.62 -8.04 -0.35
N THR A 26 11.86 -7.70 -0.68
CA THR A 26 13.05 -8.48 -0.28
C THR A 26 13.19 -8.52 1.23
N ASP A 27 13.12 -7.37 1.89
CA ASP A 27 13.19 -7.28 3.35
C ASP A 27 11.97 -7.94 4.02
N MET A 28 10.81 -7.90 3.38
CA MET A 28 9.60 -8.60 3.85
C MET A 28 9.77 -10.13 3.77
N VAL A 29 10.39 -10.67 2.71
CA VAL A 29 10.75 -12.10 2.63
C VAL A 29 11.69 -12.48 3.78
N GLU A 30 12.74 -11.69 4.01
CA GLU A 30 13.66 -11.92 5.12
C GLU A 30 12.97 -11.84 6.49
N ARG A 31 12.02 -10.94 6.65
CA ARG A 31 11.24 -10.83 7.87
C ARG A 31 10.33 -12.06 8.07
N LEU A 32 9.66 -12.54 7.01
CA LEU A 32 8.88 -13.78 7.07
C LEU A 32 9.74 -14.98 7.50
N ARG A 33 10.94 -15.14 6.94
CA ARG A 33 11.89 -16.19 7.33
C ARG A 33 12.24 -16.12 8.82
N LYS A 34 12.57 -14.93 9.32
CA LYS A 34 12.92 -14.70 10.73
C LYS A 34 11.77 -14.98 11.69
N GLU A 35 10.53 -14.82 11.23
CA GLU A 35 9.33 -15.07 12.02
C GLU A 35 8.80 -16.51 11.89
N GLY A 36 9.55 -17.39 11.24
CA GLY A 36 9.23 -18.80 11.11
C GLY A 36 8.24 -19.10 9.98
N PHE A 37 8.18 -18.22 8.97
CA PHE A 37 7.39 -18.39 7.75
C PHE A 37 8.26 -18.37 6.49
N PRO A 38 9.29 -19.27 6.36
CA PRO A 38 10.09 -19.29 5.14
C PRO A 38 9.21 -19.60 3.93
N PRO A 39 9.29 -18.80 2.86
CA PRO A 39 8.65 -19.13 1.60
C PRO A 39 9.28 -20.40 0.99
N VAL A 40 8.42 -21.30 0.49
CA VAL A 40 8.81 -22.60 -0.11
C VAL A 40 8.42 -22.69 -1.59
N ALA A 41 7.60 -21.77 -2.07
CA ALA A 41 7.31 -21.56 -3.48
C ALA A 41 7.03 -20.07 -3.74
N ALA A 42 7.34 -19.60 -4.94
CA ALA A 42 7.07 -18.23 -5.34
C ALA A 42 6.74 -18.12 -6.83
N ARG A 43 5.94 -17.10 -7.17
CA ARG A 43 5.67 -16.72 -8.54
C ARG A 43 5.52 -15.21 -8.65
N ALA A 44 6.26 -14.59 -9.56
CA ALA A 44 6.02 -13.20 -9.93
C ALA A 44 5.10 -13.13 -11.14
N LEU A 45 4.16 -12.21 -11.11
CA LEU A 45 3.18 -12.04 -12.19
C LEU A 45 2.67 -10.59 -12.22
N ARG A 46 2.16 -10.19 -13.40
CA ARG A 46 1.31 -9.01 -13.46
C ARG A 46 -0.13 -9.48 -13.24
N ALA A 47 -0.71 -9.03 -12.14
CA ALA A 47 -2.11 -9.31 -11.88
C ALA A 47 -2.98 -8.37 -12.72
N ASP A 48 -4.01 -8.93 -13.32
CA ASP A 48 -5.07 -8.18 -13.99
C ASP A 48 -6.33 -8.12 -13.09
N PRO A 49 -7.33 -7.29 -13.45
CA PRO A 49 -8.55 -7.18 -12.67
C PRO A 49 -9.33 -8.49 -12.52
N GLU A 50 -9.30 -9.39 -13.51
CA GLU A 50 -10.01 -10.67 -13.48
C GLU A 50 -9.39 -11.59 -12.42
N LEU A 51 -8.06 -11.66 -12.37
CA LEU A 51 -7.33 -12.44 -11.37
C LEU A 51 -7.64 -11.96 -9.93
N ILE A 52 -7.83 -10.66 -9.76
CA ILE A 52 -8.18 -10.08 -8.46
C ILE A 52 -9.64 -10.32 -8.10
N ASP A 53 -10.53 -10.31 -9.08
CA ASP A 53 -11.92 -10.69 -8.88
C ASP A 53 -12.03 -12.15 -8.42
N ASP A 54 -11.21 -13.05 -8.98
CA ASP A 54 -11.13 -14.46 -8.55
C ASP A 54 -10.54 -14.60 -7.14
N LEU A 55 -9.52 -13.82 -6.78
CA LEU A 55 -8.95 -13.79 -5.42
C LEU A 55 -10.02 -13.41 -4.38
N TYR A 56 -10.81 -12.40 -4.67
CA TYR A 56 -11.80 -11.83 -3.76
C TYR A 56 -13.24 -12.26 -4.09
N ALA A 57 -13.43 -13.35 -4.83
CA ALA A 57 -14.75 -13.79 -5.31
C ALA A 57 -15.80 -13.89 -4.17
N ASP A 58 -15.41 -14.44 -3.03
CA ASP A 58 -16.31 -14.60 -1.87
C ASP A 58 -16.70 -13.25 -1.23
N LEU A 59 -15.77 -12.29 -1.20
CA LEU A 59 -16.00 -10.93 -0.70
C LEU A 59 -16.89 -10.14 -1.65
N ILE A 60 -16.67 -10.27 -2.96
CA ILE A 60 -17.46 -9.60 -4.00
C ILE A 60 -18.90 -10.12 -3.99
N ALA A 61 -19.11 -11.43 -3.88
CA ALA A 61 -20.42 -12.04 -3.83
C ALA A 61 -21.21 -11.63 -2.57
N GLY A 62 -20.52 -11.32 -1.46
CA GLY A 62 -21.14 -11.05 -0.17
C GLY A 62 -21.41 -9.59 0.17
N GLN A 63 -20.44 -8.73 0.11
CA GLN A 63 -20.54 -7.39 0.69
C GLN A 63 -19.72 -6.27 -0.02
N TRP A 64 -18.76 -6.60 -0.88
CA TRP A 64 -17.83 -5.65 -1.45
C TRP A 64 -18.26 -5.12 -2.83
N GLN A 65 -19.54 -4.90 -3.04
CA GLN A 65 -20.07 -4.32 -4.29
C GLN A 65 -19.72 -2.82 -4.45
N THR A 66 -18.73 -2.31 -3.75
CA THR A 66 -18.35 -0.91 -3.87
C THR A 66 -17.23 -0.73 -4.88
N TRP A 67 -17.33 0.30 -5.71
CA TRP A 67 -16.28 0.74 -6.63
C TRP A 67 -14.91 0.97 -5.93
N ARG A 68 -14.88 1.16 -4.61
CA ARG A 68 -13.65 1.34 -3.79
C ARG A 68 -12.73 0.14 -3.88
N TYR A 69 -13.27 -1.05 -4.09
CA TYR A 69 -12.51 -2.26 -4.35
C TYR A 69 -11.62 -2.11 -5.60
N ARG A 70 -12.08 -1.41 -6.65
CA ARG A 70 -11.34 -1.17 -7.87
C ARG A 70 -10.10 -0.29 -7.70
N LEU A 71 -9.90 0.32 -6.54
CA LEU A 71 -8.63 0.99 -6.22
C LEU A 71 -7.46 0.00 -6.15
N VAL A 72 -7.71 -1.28 -5.90
CA VAL A 72 -6.69 -2.34 -5.94
C VAL A 72 -6.12 -2.49 -7.35
N ASP A 73 -6.94 -2.32 -8.40
CA ASP A 73 -6.49 -2.40 -9.80
C ASP A 73 -5.37 -1.37 -10.08
N ALA A 74 -5.49 -0.17 -9.52
CA ALA A 74 -4.47 0.87 -9.67
C ALA A 74 -3.17 0.52 -8.94
N VAL A 75 -3.23 -0.17 -7.79
CA VAL A 75 -2.04 -0.68 -7.10
C VAL A 75 -1.35 -1.74 -7.95
N LEU A 76 -2.11 -2.67 -8.53
CA LEU A 76 -1.56 -3.77 -9.35
C LEU A 76 -0.99 -3.26 -10.67
N ALA A 77 -1.47 -2.15 -11.18
CA ALA A 77 -0.90 -1.50 -12.37
C ALA A 77 0.50 -0.90 -12.13
N LEU A 78 0.95 -0.73 -10.88
CA LEU A 78 2.29 -0.22 -10.56
C LEU A 78 3.40 -1.16 -11.05
N GLY A 79 3.18 -2.48 -11.07
CA GLY A 79 4.21 -3.42 -11.45
C GLY A 79 3.84 -4.88 -11.22
N PRO A 80 4.82 -5.77 -11.12
CA PRO A 80 4.58 -7.17 -10.76
C PRO A 80 4.14 -7.29 -9.30
N ALA A 81 3.27 -8.26 -9.03
CA ALA A 81 2.98 -8.80 -7.71
C ALA A 81 3.79 -10.09 -7.50
N MET A 82 3.93 -10.55 -6.26
CA MET A 82 4.64 -11.77 -5.91
C MET A 82 3.77 -12.67 -5.04
N ALA A 83 3.33 -13.79 -5.59
CA ALA A 83 2.61 -14.84 -4.89
C ALA A 83 3.58 -15.81 -4.24
N LEU A 84 3.32 -16.23 -3.00
CA LEU A 84 4.19 -17.09 -2.19
C LEU A 84 3.36 -18.18 -1.52
N ILE A 85 3.96 -19.35 -1.32
CA ILE A 85 3.54 -20.31 -0.32
C ILE A 85 4.59 -20.28 0.80
N CYS A 86 4.17 -19.91 2.02
CA CYS A 86 5.03 -19.82 3.19
C CYS A 86 4.75 -20.99 4.14
N ARG A 87 5.80 -21.72 4.57
CA ARG A 87 5.67 -22.83 5.54
C ARG A 87 5.82 -22.29 6.95
N TYR A 88 4.87 -22.61 7.83
CA TYR A 88 5.00 -22.29 9.25
C TYR A 88 5.89 -23.32 9.97
N GLU A 89 6.98 -22.87 10.59
CA GLU A 89 7.96 -23.69 11.31
C GLU A 89 7.74 -23.74 12.83
N GLY A 90 6.81 -22.93 13.34
CA GLY A 90 6.48 -22.94 14.76
C GLY A 90 5.57 -24.10 15.16
N ASP A 91 5.36 -24.23 16.46
CA ASP A 91 4.43 -25.20 17.01
C ASP A 91 2.98 -24.71 16.76
N ALA A 92 2.22 -25.49 16.00
CA ALA A 92 0.79 -25.27 15.85
C ALA A 92 0.10 -25.72 17.14
N GLY A 93 -0.25 -24.76 18.00
CA GLY A 93 -1.01 -25.05 19.21
C GLY A 93 -2.47 -25.45 18.87
N PRO A 94 -3.06 -26.38 19.62
CA PRO A 94 -4.49 -26.67 19.48
C PRO A 94 -5.31 -25.52 20.07
N GLY A 95 -6.07 -24.82 19.24
CA GLY A 95 -7.01 -23.78 19.69
C GLY A 95 -7.07 -22.55 18.78
N PRO A 96 -8.06 -21.70 18.98
CA PRO A 96 -8.18 -20.43 18.25
C PRO A 96 -6.94 -19.56 18.51
N GLY A 97 -6.31 -19.05 17.42
CA GLY A 97 -5.13 -18.20 17.48
C GLY A 97 -3.78 -18.94 17.48
N GLY A 98 -3.76 -20.29 17.42
CA GLY A 98 -2.53 -21.10 17.40
C GLY A 98 -2.16 -21.69 16.03
N GLY A 99 -3.01 -21.53 15.02
CA GLY A 99 -2.74 -22.02 13.67
C GLY A 99 -1.78 -21.13 12.89
N ALA A 100 -1.17 -21.65 11.82
CA ALA A 100 -0.25 -20.92 10.96
C ALA A 100 -0.87 -19.60 10.45
N HIS A 101 -2.13 -19.65 10.03
CA HIS A 101 -2.86 -18.50 9.49
C HIS A 101 -3.08 -17.41 10.54
N ASP A 102 -3.53 -17.78 11.74
CA ASP A 102 -3.74 -16.83 12.84
C ASP A 102 -2.42 -16.14 13.25
N VAL A 103 -1.34 -16.94 13.37
CA VAL A 103 -0.03 -16.40 13.73
C VAL A 103 0.46 -15.43 12.66
N LEU A 104 0.33 -15.79 11.37
CA LEU A 104 0.74 -14.88 10.30
C LEU A 104 -0.14 -13.62 10.25
N ALA A 105 -1.44 -13.73 10.49
CA ALA A 105 -2.33 -12.57 10.55
C ALA A 105 -1.89 -11.56 11.63
N LEU A 106 -1.49 -12.05 12.80
CA LEU A 106 -0.93 -11.21 13.87
C LEU A 106 0.40 -10.56 13.44
N ARG A 107 1.31 -11.31 12.78
CA ARG A 107 2.59 -10.79 12.29
C ARG A 107 2.42 -9.79 11.15
N LYS A 108 1.47 -10.04 10.26
CA LYS A 108 1.10 -9.13 9.18
C LYS A 108 0.64 -7.78 9.70
N GLY A 109 -0.15 -7.78 10.76
CA GLY A 109 -0.76 -6.61 11.35
C GLY A 109 -2.13 -6.27 10.76
N TYR A 110 -2.83 -5.39 11.47
CA TYR A 110 -4.20 -5.02 11.12
C TYR A 110 -4.30 -4.42 9.72
N GLN A 111 -5.47 -4.61 9.08
CA GLN A 111 -5.68 -4.13 7.69
C GLN A 111 -5.63 -2.61 7.54
N HIS A 112 -5.84 -1.86 8.63
CA HIS A 112 -5.68 -0.42 8.70
C HIS A 112 -4.31 -0.10 9.33
N PRO A 113 -3.27 0.23 8.52
CA PRO A 113 -1.90 0.39 9.01
C PRO A 113 -1.73 1.44 10.09
N GLU A 114 -2.59 2.47 10.10
CA GLU A 114 -2.58 3.51 11.14
C GLU A 114 -2.98 2.97 12.53
N GLN A 115 -3.66 1.81 12.58
CA GLN A 115 -4.07 1.11 13.80
C GLN A 115 -3.20 -0.12 14.08
N ALA A 116 -2.34 -0.52 13.13
CA ALA A 116 -1.46 -1.66 13.30
C ALA A 116 -0.37 -1.34 14.35
N GLU A 117 -0.01 -2.35 15.14
CA GLU A 117 1.04 -2.23 16.15
C GLU A 117 2.43 -2.19 15.51
N HIS A 118 3.37 -1.51 16.16
CA HIS A 118 4.78 -1.61 15.81
C HIS A 118 5.27 -3.04 15.98
N GLY A 119 6.17 -3.48 15.12
CA GLY A 119 6.62 -4.85 15.04
C GLY A 119 5.83 -5.71 14.05
N THR A 120 4.75 -5.19 13.47
CA THR A 120 4.01 -5.87 12.40
C THR A 120 4.53 -5.49 11.02
N LEU A 121 4.42 -6.41 10.05
CA LEU A 121 4.91 -6.20 8.68
C LEU A 121 4.34 -4.94 8.04
N ARG A 122 3.03 -4.76 8.08
CA ARG A 122 2.38 -3.58 7.48
C ARG A 122 2.86 -2.27 8.09
N ARG A 123 3.03 -2.25 9.42
CA ARG A 123 3.47 -1.06 10.13
C ARG A 123 4.92 -0.73 9.86
N ASP A 124 5.80 -1.73 10.02
CA ASP A 124 7.26 -1.53 9.95
C ASP A 124 7.74 -1.25 8.53
N PHE A 125 7.09 -1.84 7.51
CA PHE A 125 7.39 -1.58 6.10
C PHE A 125 6.60 -0.41 5.49
N GLY A 126 5.81 0.29 6.30
CA GLY A 126 5.17 1.54 5.93
C GLY A 126 4.05 1.38 4.90
N ALA A 127 3.16 0.39 5.09
CA ALA A 127 1.91 0.35 4.34
C ALA A 127 1.19 1.70 4.45
N VAL A 128 0.67 2.22 3.34
CA VAL A 128 0.08 3.57 3.31
C VAL A 128 -1.32 3.57 3.91
N ASN A 129 -2.17 2.65 3.46
CA ASN A 129 -3.56 2.48 3.91
C ASN A 129 -4.04 1.06 3.61
N SER A 130 -5.32 0.78 3.80
CA SER A 130 -5.87 -0.57 3.58
C SER A 130 -5.80 -1.08 2.14
N ILE A 131 -5.62 -0.20 1.15
CA ILE A 131 -5.50 -0.55 -0.26
C ILE A 131 -4.02 -0.68 -0.66
N VAL A 132 -3.20 0.30 -0.28
CA VAL A 132 -1.74 0.30 -0.46
C VAL A 132 -1.13 -0.33 0.79
N GLY A 133 -1.38 -1.64 0.94
CA GLY A 133 -1.21 -2.40 2.18
C GLY A 133 -0.08 -3.41 2.16
N LEU A 134 0.73 -3.44 1.10
CA LEU A 134 1.92 -4.27 0.86
C LEU A 134 1.63 -5.76 0.67
N MET A 135 0.72 -6.33 1.43
CA MET A 135 0.49 -7.77 1.39
C MET A 135 -0.92 -8.19 1.77
N HIS A 136 -1.33 -9.33 1.20
CA HIS A 136 -2.44 -10.15 1.62
C HIS A 136 -1.91 -11.50 2.16
N SER A 137 -2.62 -12.15 3.04
CA SER A 137 -2.45 -13.56 3.42
C SER A 137 -3.81 -14.18 3.64
N SER A 138 -3.98 -15.42 3.24
CA SER A 138 -5.22 -16.17 3.44
C SER A 138 -5.58 -16.35 4.90
N ASP A 139 -6.87 -16.39 5.20
CA ASP A 139 -7.39 -16.47 6.57
C ASP A 139 -7.48 -17.92 7.09
N GLY A 140 -7.35 -18.92 6.20
CA GLY A 140 -7.44 -20.34 6.57
C GLY A 140 -6.89 -21.29 5.52
N PRO A 141 -6.83 -22.60 5.82
CA PRO A 141 -6.30 -23.61 4.90
C PRO A 141 -7.04 -23.72 3.57
N ALA A 142 -8.36 -23.66 3.57
CA ALA A 142 -9.18 -23.75 2.37
C ALA A 142 -9.00 -22.52 1.47
N GLU A 143 -8.92 -21.33 2.08
CA GLU A 143 -8.64 -20.08 1.39
C GLU A 143 -7.23 -20.12 0.80
N SER A 144 -6.22 -20.62 1.53
CA SER A 144 -4.84 -20.75 1.03
C SER A 144 -4.77 -21.62 -0.22
N GLU A 145 -5.44 -22.78 -0.22
CA GLU A 145 -5.49 -23.67 -1.38
C GLU A 145 -6.14 -22.98 -2.59
N ARG A 146 -7.29 -22.39 -2.39
CA ARG A 146 -8.05 -21.70 -3.43
C ARG A 146 -7.27 -20.50 -3.99
N GLU A 147 -6.77 -19.65 -3.11
CA GLU A 147 -6.08 -18.41 -3.48
C GLU A 147 -4.73 -18.70 -4.15
N ALA A 148 -3.96 -19.67 -3.66
CA ALA A 148 -2.74 -20.11 -4.32
C ALA A 148 -3.00 -20.59 -5.75
N ALA A 149 -4.07 -21.37 -5.96
CA ALA A 149 -4.46 -21.87 -7.27
C ALA A 149 -4.82 -20.75 -8.25
N VAL A 150 -5.48 -19.67 -7.79
CA VAL A 150 -5.77 -18.47 -8.60
C VAL A 150 -4.47 -17.89 -9.16
N PHE A 151 -3.40 -17.87 -8.37
CA PHE A 151 -2.07 -17.38 -8.78
C PHE A 151 -1.20 -18.46 -9.44
N GLY A 152 -1.76 -19.64 -9.72
CA GLY A 152 -1.07 -20.75 -10.38
C GLY A 152 0.00 -21.40 -9.53
N LEU A 153 -0.19 -21.40 -8.21
CA LEU A 153 0.62 -22.13 -7.23
C LEU A 153 -0.21 -23.26 -6.61
N THR A 154 0.44 -24.39 -6.36
CA THR A 154 -0.17 -25.58 -5.74
C THR A 154 0.75 -26.17 -4.68
N ALA A 155 0.28 -27.12 -3.89
CA ALA A 155 1.10 -27.84 -2.94
C ALA A 155 2.29 -28.59 -3.61
N ALA A 156 2.13 -28.94 -4.89
CA ALA A 156 3.21 -29.61 -5.66
C ALA A 156 4.37 -28.67 -6.03
N ASP A 157 4.15 -27.36 -6.01
CA ASP A 157 5.20 -26.37 -6.29
C ASP A 157 6.07 -26.10 -5.04
N ALA A 158 5.62 -26.54 -3.85
CA ALA A 158 6.43 -26.43 -2.65
C ALA A 158 7.68 -27.31 -2.79
N ALA A 159 8.83 -26.67 -2.88
CA ALA A 159 10.10 -27.36 -3.15
C ALA A 159 10.46 -28.36 -2.05
N ALA A 160 10.89 -29.54 -2.47
CA ALA A 160 11.42 -30.55 -1.55
C ALA A 160 12.78 -30.11 -0.96
N ASP A 161 13.52 -29.23 -1.66
CA ASP A 161 14.78 -28.65 -1.21
C ASP A 161 14.59 -27.18 -0.78
N PRO A 162 14.60 -26.88 0.53
CA PRO A 162 14.45 -25.52 1.03
C PRO A 162 15.55 -24.55 0.57
N GLN A 163 16.77 -25.04 0.32
CA GLN A 163 17.87 -24.18 -0.14
C GLN A 163 17.67 -23.76 -1.60
N ALA A 164 17.24 -24.68 -2.45
CA ALA A 164 16.91 -24.38 -3.84
C ALA A 164 15.73 -23.38 -3.91
N ALA A 165 14.69 -23.59 -3.11
CA ALA A 165 13.56 -22.64 -3.01
C ALA A 165 14.02 -21.24 -2.57
N ALA A 166 14.86 -21.15 -1.55
CA ALA A 166 15.37 -19.88 -1.06
C ALA A 166 16.17 -19.15 -2.14
N ALA A 167 17.08 -19.84 -2.84
CA ALA A 167 17.88 -19.24 -3.90
C ALA A 167 17.03 -18.73 -5.09
N GLU A 168 16.00 -19.49 -5.47
CA GLU A 168 15.07 -19.09 -6.53
C GLU A 168 14.26 -17.86 -6.12
N ILE A 169 13.74 -17.83 -4.89
CA ILE A 169 12.96 -16.71 -4.35
C ILE A 169 13.83 -15.46 -4.25
N ASP A 170 15.05 -15.57 -3.79
CA ASP A 170 15.99 -14.45 -3.70
C ASP A 170 16.33 -13.88 -5.08
N TYR A 171 16.50 -14.75 -6.07
CA TYR A 171 16.69 -14.33 -7.45
C TYR A 171 15.44 -13.63 -8.01
N LEU A 172 14.26 -14.18 -7.75
CA LEU A 172 13.00 -13.60 -8.17
C LEU A 172 12.79 -12.21 -7.57
N CYS A 173 13.10 -12.02 -6.29
CA CYS A 173 13.09 -10.71 -5.64
C CYS A 173 13.98 -9.72 -6.37
N GLN A 174 15.19 -10.11 -6.77
CA GLN A 174 16.08 -9.22 -7.54
C GLN A 174 15.51 -8.87 -8.92
N VAL A 175 14.89 -9.84 -9.61
CA VAL A 175 14.33 -9.63 -10.96
C VAL A 175 13.16 -8.66 -10.95
N ILE A 176 12.33 -8.68 -9.92
CA ILE A 176 11.15 -7.81 -9.84
C ILE A 176 11.41 -6.46 -9.15
N THR A 177 12.57 -6.27 -8.54
CA THR A 177 12.97 -4.99 -7.96
C THR A 177 13.13 -3.94 -9.05
N PRO A 178 12.45 -2.81 -8.98
CA PRO A 178 12.61 -1.74 -9.95
C PRO A 178 14.01 -1.12 -9.83
N HIS A 179 14.53 -0.58 -10.95
CA HIS A 179 15.84 0.09 -10.97
C HIS A 179 15.91 1.27 -9.99
N THR A 180 14.80 1.97 -9.82
CA THR A 180 14.65 3.06 -8.84
C THR A 180 13.40 2.81 -8.03
N PRO A 181 13.52 2.19 -6.84
CA PRO A 181 12.38 1.96 -5.96
C PRO A 181 11.78 3.27 -5.44
N GLU A 182 10.48 3.26 -5.23
CA GLU A 182 9.76 4.39 -4.65
C GLU A 182 9.81 4.33 -3.11
N HIS A 183 10.25 5.41 -2.48
CA HIS A 183 10.42 5.45 -1.03
C HIS A 183 9.51 6.46 -0.32
N ARG A 184 8.78 7.30 -1.07
CA ARG A 184 7.92 8.32 -0.47
C ARG A 184 6.75 7.69 0.27
N ASP A 185 6.58 8.08 1.52
CA ASP A 185 5.37 7.81 2.30
C ASP A 185 4.24 8.80 1.93
N PHE A 186 3.10 8.68 2.59
CA PHE A 186 1.96 9.55 2.33
C PHE A 186 2.27 11.04 2.54
N ASP A 187 2.93 11.41 3.64
CA ASP A 187 3.21 12.81 3.98
C ASP A 187 4.21 13.40 2.97
N GLN A 188 5.19 12.62 2.53
CA GLN A 188 6.16 13.01 1.51
C GLN A 188 5.52 13.16 0.11
N VAL A 189 4.60 12.28 -0.25
CA VAL A 189 3.82 12.41 -1.50
C VAL A 189 2.99 13.69 -1.46
N LEU A 190 2.27 13.94 -0.37
CA LEU A 190 1.44 15.13 -0.23
C LEU A 190 2.27 16.41 -0.27
N ALA A 191 3.41 16.44 0.45
CA ALA A 191 4.36 17.55 0.41
C ALA A 191 4.88 17.82 -0.99
N ALA A 192 5.28 16.78 -1.73
CA ALA A 192 5.80 16.90 -3.09
C ALA A 192 4.77 17.50 -4.05
N VAL A 193 3.52 17.05 -3.98
CA VAL A 193 2.44 17.57 -4.84
C VAL A 193 2.13 19.03 -4.49
N ARG A 194 1.95 19.36 -3.21
CA ARG A 194 1.71 20.74 -2.76
C ARG A 194 2.87 21.68 -3.11
N THR A 195 4.11 21.20 -2.99
CA THR A 195 5.31 21.96 -3.41
C THR A 195 5.27 22.31 -4.89
N ARG A 196 4.92 21.35 -5.76
CA ARG A 196 4.80 21.61 -7.21
C ARG A 196 3.68 22.59 -7.53
N VAL A 197 2.57 22.55 -6.80
CA VAL A 197 1.50 23.55 -6.95
C VAL A 197 2.02 24.94 -6.58
N VAL A 198 2.69 25.10 -5.45
CA VAL A 198 3.30 26.37 -5.05
C VAL A 198 4.29 26.86 -6.10
N ALA A 199 5.15 25.97 -6.61
CA ALA A 199 6.14 26.31 -7.64
C ALA A 199 5.47 26.76 -8.95
N ALA A 200 4.42 26.08 -9.38
CA ALA A 200 3.68 26.41 -10.60
C ALA A 200 2.99 27.78 -10.54
N LEU A 201 2.55 28.19 -9.36
CA LEU A 201 1.89 29.48 -9.14
C LEU A 201 2.85 30.61 -8.78
N TRP A 202 4.13 30.29 -8.49
CA TRP A 202 5.07 31.20 -7.80
C TRP A 202 5.23 32.56 -8.44
N GLU A 203 5.40 32.61 -9.76
CA GLU A 203 5.63 33.88 -10.46
C GLU A 203 4.37 34.75 -10.52
N ASP A 204 3.20 34.15 -10.50
CA ASP A 204 1.91 34.85 -10.53
C ASP A 204 1.47 35.34 -9.14
N LEU A 205 2.12 34.87 -8.06
CA LEU A 205 1.80 35.28 -6.70
C LEU A 205 2.36 36.67 -6.37
N PRO A 206 1.56 37.55 -5.73
CA PRO A 206 2.07 38.81 -5.19
C PRO A 206 3.23 38.60 -4.22
N ALA A 207 4.20 39.51 -4.18
CA ALA A 207 5.38 39.42 -3.31
C ALA A 207 5.01 39.20 -1.83
N ALA A 208 3.95 39.84 -1.35
CA ALA A 208 3.47 39.67 0.03
C ALA A 208 2.93 38.25 0.29
N VAL A 209 2.32 37.60 -0.72
CA VAL A 209 1.83 36.20 -0.59
C VAL A 209 3.03 35.25 -0.58
N ARG A 210 3.98 35.44 -1.52
CA ARG A 210 5.23 34.67 -1.55
C ARG A 210 5.98 34.74 -0.24
N GLN A 211 6.06 35.93 0.37
CA GLN A 211 6.71 36.11 1.68
C GLN A 211 5.98 35.29 2.75
N ARG A 212 4.64 35.40 2.85
CA ARG A 212 3.85 34.64 3.82
C ARG A 212 3.99 33.14 3.66
N VAL A 213 4.04 32.64 2.41
CA VAL A 213 4.26 31.21 2.13
C VAL A 213 5.64 30.77 2.66
N ARG A 214 6.70 31.54 2.38
CA ARG A 214 8.06 31.24 2.90
C ARG A 214 8.12 31.26 4.43
N ASP A 215 7.51 32.25 5.04
CA ASP A 215 7.54 32.41 6.50
C ASP A 215 6.80 31.25 7.19
N ARG A 216 5.69 30.78 6.58
CA ARG A 216 4.88 29.70 7.15
C ARG A 216 5.45 28.31 6.86
N PHE A 217 6.01 28.12 5.68
CA PHE A 217 6.58 26.85 5.21
C PHE A 217 8.05 27.05 4.80
N PRO A 218 8.97 27.32 5.77
CA PRO A 218 10.39 27.52 5.46
C PRO A 218 11.04 26.28 4.83
N GLU A 219 10.49 25.11 5.13
CA GLU A 219 10.86 23.84 4.51
C GLU A 219 9.65 23.24 3.79
N THR A 220 9.81 22.90 2.52
CA THR A 220 8.70 22.37 1.71
C THR A 220 8.17 21.02 2.20
N ALA A 221 8.99 20.25 2.91
CA ALA A 221 8.56 19.00 3.57
C ALA A 221 7.38 19.23 4.52
N ARG A 222 7.31 20.40 5.17
CA ARG A 222 6.22 20.78 6.07
C ARG A 222 4.85 20.97 5.38
N LEU A 223 4.83 21.05 4.06
CA LEU A 223 3.59 21.06 3.29
C LEU A 223 2.83 19.71 3.37
N GLY A 224 3.49 18.65 3.82
CA GLY A 224 2.87 17.37 4.15
C GLY A 224 2.28 17.28 5.55
N ASP A 225 2.64 18.20 6.46
CA ASP A 225 2.18 18.17 7.87
C ASP A 225 0.66 18.28 7.98
N VAL A 226 0.12 17.74 9.09
CA VAL A 226 -1.31 17.88 9.41
C VAL A 226 -1.63 19.37 9.61
N GLY A 227 -2.72 19.82 8.97
CA GLY A 227 -3.16 21.22 9.01
C GLY A 227 -2.49 22.14 7.99
N ALA A 228 -1.37 21.74 7.39
CA ALA A 228 -0.65 22.55 6.39
C ALA A 228 -1.52 22.89 5.18
N GLY A 229 -2.38 21.95 4.78
CA GLY A 229 -3.25 22.13 3.62
C GLY A 229 -4.25 23.25 3.76
N ALA A 230 -4.91 23.34 4.90
CA ALA A 230 -5.88 24.42 5.18
C ALA A 230 -5.20 25.78 5.16
N GLU A 231 -4.01 25.88 5.77
CA GLU A 231 -3.23 27.11 5.81
C GLU A 231 -2.72 27.50 4.41
N LEU A 232 -2.19 26.55 3.63
CA LEU A 232 -1.74 26.79 2.28
C LEU A 232 -2.90 27.26 1.39
N SER A 233 -4.05 26.59 1.45
CA SER A 233 -5.25 26.95 0.71
C SER A 233 -5.70 28.38 1.04
N ALA A 234 -5.70 28.75 2.32
CA ALA A 234 -6.04 30.11 2.75
C ALA A 234 -5.05 31.16 2.24
N LEU A 235 -3.76 30.87 2.21
CA LEU A 235 -2.72 31.76 1.68
C LEU A 235 -2.84 31.96 0.16
N LEU A 236 -3.29 30.94 -0.59
CA LEU A 236 -3.43 30.95 -2.03
C LEU A 236 -4.83 31.36 -2.52
N ALA A 237 -5.78 31.60 -1.62
CA ALA A 237 -7.11 32.03 -1.96
C ALA A 237 -7.08 33.35 -2.77
N GLY A 238 -7.83 33.38 -3.89
CA GLY A 238 -7.82 34.49 -4.85
C GLY A 238 -6.61 34.55 -5.79
N HIS A 239 -5.67 33.61 -5.65
CA HIS A 239 -4.46 33.52 -6.50
C HIS A 239 -4.33 32.16 -7.21
N ALA A 240 -4.89 31.11 -6.64
CA ALA A 240 -4.95 29.79 -7.24
C ALA A 240 -6.30 29.57 -7.94
N PRO A 241 -6.36 28.69 -8.97
CA PRO A 241 -7.64 28.26 -9.53
C PRO A 241 -8.58 27.70 -8.45
N GLU A 242 -9.83 28.17 -8.43
CA GLU A 242 -10.85 27.76 -7.46
C GLU A 242 -10.94 26.23 -7.23
N PRO A 243 -10.96 25.38 -8.29
CA PRO A 243 -11.04 23.92 -8.10
C PRO A 243 -9.83 23.29 -7.41
N LEU A 244 -8.69 24.01 -7.30
CA LEU A 244 -7.48 23.53 -6.67
C LEU A 244 -7.50 23.72 -5.14
N LEU A 245 -8.20 24.73 -4.64
CA LEU A 245 -8.22 25.07 -3.22
C LEU A 245 -8.77 23.93 -2.33
N PRO A 246 -9.89 23.23 -2.68
CA PRO A 246 -10.36 22.09 -1.91
C PRO A 246 -9.36 20.95 -1.85
N PHE A 247 -8.63 20.66 -2.95
CA PHE A 247 -7.58 19.65 -2.97
C PHE A 247 -6.42 20.04 -2.03
N LEU A 248 -5.96 21.29 -2.09
CA LEU A 248 -4.89 21.78 -1.21
C LEU A 248 -5.30 21.70 0.26
N ALA A 249 -6.55 22.04 0.58
CA ALA A 249 -7.07 21.97 1.94
C ALA A 249 -7.35 20.56 2.44
N CYS A 250 -7.41 19.54 1.54
CA CYS A 250 -7.74 18.18 1.91
C CYS A 250 -6.67 17.58 2.83
N GLU A 251 -7.08 17.09 3.99
CA GLU A 251 -6.22 16.39 4.93
C GLU A 251 -6.31 14.86 4.79
N PHE A 252 -7.08 14.38 3.83
CA PHE A 252 -7.24 12.95 3.54
C PHE A 252 -7.68 12.15 4.78
N GLU A 253 -8.61 12.72 5.54
CA GLU A 253 -9.24 12.06 6.68
C GLU A 253 -10.67 11.65 6.31
N PRO A 254 -10.92 10.36 6.02
CA PRO A 254 -12.29 9.90 5.83
C PRO A 254 -13.12 10.07 7.13
N PRO A 255 -14.40 10.48 7.07
CA PRO A 255 -15.19 10.78 5.88
C PRO A 255 -15.07 12.23 5.37
N ALA A 256 -14.19 13.07 5.93
CA ALA A 256 -14.06 14.47 5.55
C ALA A 256 -13.64 14.67 4.08
N ALA A 257 -13.04 13.65 3.48
CA ALA A 257 -12.75 13.61 2.05
C ALA A 257 -13.97 13.22 1.19
N ASP A 258 -15.12 12.87 1.79
CA ASP A 258 -16.36 12.57 1.07
C ASP A 258 -16.81 13.80 0.28
N GLY A 259 -16.94 13.60 -1.04
CA GLY A 259 -17.27 14.67 -1.99
C GLY A 259 -16.08 15.10 -2.86
N MET A 260 -14.83 14.84 -2.48
CA MET A 260 -13.70 15.04 -3.37
C MET A 260 -13.62 13.89 -4.37
N ARG A 261 -13.48 14.24 -5.64
CA ARG A 261 -13.25 13.28 -6.74
C ARG A 261 -11.83 13.45 -7.25
N MET A 262 -11.06 12.37 -7.27
CA MET A 262 -9.67 12.42 -7.76
C MET A 262 -9.59 12.96 -9.19
N SER A 263 -10.53 12.61 -10.07
CA SER A 263 -10.57 13.13 -11.44
C SER A 263 -10.70 14.66 -11.51
N VAL A 264 -11.46 15.27 -10.60
CA VAL A 264 -11.60 16.74 -10.50
C VAL A 264 -10.30 17.35 -9.98
N ALA A 265 -9.71 16.75 -8.95
CA ALA A 265 -8.43 17.18 -8.40
C ALA A 265 -7.30 17.10 -9.45
N GLU A 266 -7.20 16.00 -10.19
CA GLU A 266 -6.22 15.85 -11.27
C GLU A 266 -6.42 16.90 -12.39
N GLN A 267 -7.65 17.17 -12.77
CA GLN A 267 -7.92 18.19 -13.78
C GLN A 267 -7.48 19.58 -13.29
N ALA A 268 -7.75 19.91 -12.03
CA ALA A 268 -7.30 21.17 -11.43
C ALA A 268 -5.77 21.27 -11.36
N LEU A 269 -5.11 20.19 -10.94
CA LEU A 269 -3.65 20.08 -10.91
C LEU A 269 -3.04 20.25 -12.31
N ARG A 270 -3.58 19.57 -13.31
CA ARG A 270 -3.12 19.70 -14.72
C ARG A 270 -3.31 21.11 -15.25
N THR A 271 -4.40 21.77 -14.90
CA THR A 271 -4.63 23.17 -15.27
C THR A 271 -3.57 24.10 -14.66
N ALA A 272 -3.08 23.77 -13.46
CA ALA A 272 -1.97 24.45 -12.81
C ALA A 272 -0.57 23.95 -13.27
N GLY A 273 -0.48 23.08 -14.29
CA GLY A 273 0.79 22.56 -14.81
C GLY A 273 1.38 21.43 -13.96
N VAL A 274 0.62 20.85 -13.02
CA VAL A 274 1.09 19.76 -12.15
C VAL A 274 0.50 18.43 -12.61
N VAL A 275 1.36 17.46 -12.90
CA VAL A 275 0.98 16.10 -13.30
C VAL A 275 1.41 15.13 -12.20
N LEU A 276 0.49 14.28 -11.75
CA LEU A 276 0.79 13.23 -10.79
C LEU A 276 1.49 12.06 -11.49
N ASP A 277 2.50 11.49 -10.85
CA ASP A 277 3.01 10.18 -11.23
C ASP A 277 2.09 9.04 -10.76
N ALA A 278 2.39 7.80 -11.15
CA ALA A 278 1.56 6.65 -10.84
C ALA A 278 1.44 6.41 -9.32
N TRP A 279 2.54 6.57 -8.59
CA TRP A 279 2.55 6.39 -7.14
C TRP A 279 1.73 7.46 -6.42
N GLU A 280 1.97 8.72 -6.76
CA GLU A 280 1.22 9.86 -6.19
C GLU A 280 -0.28 9.70 -6.40
N ARG A 281 -0.67 9.28 -7.60
CA ARG A 281 -2.08 9.04 -7.91
C ARG A 281 -2.67 7.94 -7.03
N VAL A 282 -2.04 6.78 -6.96
CA VAL A 282 -2.53 5.63 -6.18
C VAL A 282 -2.61 5.98 -4.70
N VAL A 283 -1.57 6.61 -4.15
CA VAL A 283 -1.52 7.02 -2.75
C VAL A 283 -2.61 8.03 -2.41
N LEU A 284 -2.76 9.09 -3.21
CA LEU A 284 -3.74 10.13 -2.93
C LEU A 284 -5.17 9.65 -3.17
N GLU A 285 -5.44 8.94 -4.28
CA GLU A 285 -6.78 8.45 -4.59
C GLU A 285 -7.27 7.44 -3.53
N SER A 286 -6.45 6.48 -3.14
CA SER A 286 -6.83 5.52 -2.10
C SER A 286 -7.02 6.19 -0.74
N SER A 287 -6.23 7.22 -0.44
CA SER A 287 -6.31 7.95 0.84
C SER A 287 -7.53 8.89 0.96
N LEU A 288 -8.23 9.17 -0.14
CA LEU A 288 -9.55 9.83 -0.07
C LEU A 288 -10.60 8.93 0.61
N HIS A 289 -10.39 7.61 0.62
CA HIS A 289 -11.38 6.62 1.06
C HIS A 289 -10.90 5.79 2.25
N PHE A 290 -9.59 5.67 2.43
CA PHE A 290 -8.96 4.88 3.48
C PHE A 290 -7.94 5.74 4.21
N GLN A 291 -8.03 5.77 5.54
CA GLN A 291 -7.14 6.55 6.39
C GLN A 291 -5.68 6.23 6.11
N PRO A 292 -4.85 7.21 5.70
CA PRO A 292 -3.43 6.97 5.52
C PRO A 292 -2.66 6.90 6.84
N LEU A 293 -1.61 6.07 6.85
CA LEU A 293 -0.60 6.08 7.90
C LEU A 293 0.25 7.35 7.72
N ARG A 294 0.22 8.23 8.73
CA ARG A 294 0.96 9.50 8.70
C ARG A 294 2.12 9.47 9.68
N ALA A 295 3.31 9.82 9.22
CA ALA A 295 4.52 9.90 10.04
C ALA A 295 4.39 10.97 11.13
N SER A 296 3.76 12.10 10.82
CA SER A 296 3.52 13.20 11.76
C SER A 296 2.64 12.85 12.96
N ARG A 297 1.79 11.82 12.86
CA ARG A 297 0.99 11.33 13.99
C ARG A 297 1.74 10.34 14.89
N GLN A 298 2.86 9.80 14.43
CA GLN A 298 3.66 8.85 15.21
C GLN A 298 4.53 9.55 16.26
N ALA A 299 4.91 10.81 16.05
CA ALA A 299 5.75 11.60 16.96
C ALA A 299 5.03 12.08 18.22
N VAL A 300 3.71 11.88 18.34
CA VAL A 300 2.87 12.40 19.45
C VAL A 300 2.41 11.30 20.41
N ARG A 301 2.74 10.04 20.14
CA ARG A 301 2.47 8.89 21.02
C ARG A 301 3.76 8.30 21.56
#